data_8c5b1ad97f335758d69cfcaab92412d4
#
_entry.id   8c5b1ad97f335758d69cfcaab92412d4
#
_cell.length_a   1.000
_cell.length_b   1.000
_cell.length_c   1.000
_cell.angle_alpha   90.00
_cell.angle_beta   90.00
_cell.angle_gamma   90.00
#
_symmetry.space_group_name_H-M   'P 1'
#
loop_
_entity.id
_entity.type
_entity.pdbx_description
1 polymer ?
#
loop_
_entity_poly.entity_id
_entity_poly.type
_entity_poly.pdbx_seq_one_letter_code
_entity_poly.pdbx_strand_id
1 'polypeptide(L)'
;MRNHWPWMMVGTLMIGVGVAEAQQNPGDSAQTVGKGKVLDLVFRVEDMGGKVQSLEIKESATEVRIDLAADVLFDFDKADILPKAQSTLKQAADVVREKAKGTVRLEGHTDAIGSDAHNQKLSEQRAEAVKSWFIEKEGLRNMSFASKGYGASRPVAPNKKPDGSDDPDGRQKNRRVEIVISK
;
A
#
# COMPACT_ATOMS: atom_id res chain seq x y z
N MET A 1 46.11 47.33 31.15
CA MET A 1 47.06 47.99 30.23
C MET A 1 46.63 47.64 28.82
N ARG A 2 46.03 48.63 28.26
CA ARG A 2 46.33 49.38 27.03
C ARG A 2 46.16 48.57 25.77
N ASN A 3 45.03 48.80 25.06
CA ASN A 3 44.84 49.75 23.93
C ASN A 3 45.60 49.25 22.68
N HIS A 4 44.96 49.01 21.52
CA HIS A 4 44.60 50.03 20.54
C HIS A 4 43.86 49.41 19.35
N TRP A 5 42.73 49.99 18.99
CA TRP A 5 42.21 50.15 17.63
C TRP A 5 43.08 51.19 16.88
N PRO A 6 42.96 51.43 15.58
CA PRO A 6 41.86 51.24 14.61
C PRO A 6 42.35 50.97 13.16
N TRP A 7 41.48 50.95 12.24
CA TRP A 7 41.24 51.67 10.97
C TRP A 7 40.67 50.77 9.89
N MET A 8 39.45 51.00 9.58
CA MET A 8 38.82 51.54 8.36
C MET A 8 39.63 51.34 7.06
N MET A 9 39.02 50.57 6.14
CA MET A 9 39.00 50.95 4.72
C MET A 9 37.68 50.49 4.09
N VAL A 10 36.97 51.48 3.61
CA VAL A 10 35.80 51.44 2.75
C VAL A 10 36.26 51.00 1.37
N GLY A 11 35.55 50.05 0.78
CA GLY A 11 35.74 49.63 -0.61
C GLY A 11 34.38 49.37 -1.22
N THR A 12 33.99 50.28 -2.03
CA THR A 12 32.73 50.49 -2.75
C THR A 12 32.50 49.42 -3.79
N LEU A 13 31.25 48.88 -3.82
CA LEU A 13 30.36 48.67 -4.94
C LEU A 13 30.87 47.94 -6.21
N MET A 14 30.28 46.81 -6.50
CA MET A 14 29.74 46.52 -7.87
C MET A 14 28.55 45.59 -7.76
N ILE A 15 27.43 46.10 -8.19
CA ILE A 15 26.16 45.40 -8.44
C ILE A 15 26.36 44.56 -9.68
N GLY A 16 26.30 43.24 -9.51
CA GLY A 16 26.19 42.30 -10.61
C GLY A 16 24.81 41.61 -10.54
N VAL A 17 23.84 42.18 -11.23
CA VAL A 17 22.55 41.55 -11.47
C VAL A 17 22.77 40.41 -12.46
N GLY A 18 22.95 39.21 -11.97
CA GLY A 18 22.91 38.00 -12.76
C GLY A 18 21.48 37.50 -12.83
N VAL A 19 20.80 37.81 -13.90
CA VAL A 19 19.51 37.20 -14.27
C VAL A 19 19.82 35.77 -14.67
N ALA A 20 19.52 34.80 -13.80
CA ALA A 20 19.51 33.40 -14.20
C ALA A 20 18.23 33.15 -14.99
N GLU A 21 18.36 33.06 -16.29
CA GLU A 21 17.34 32.57 -17.21
C GLU A 21 16.95 31.15 -16.82
N ALA A 22 15.70 31.00 -16.37
CA ALA A 22 15.07 29.69 -16.22
C ALA A 22 14.82 29.15 -17.62
N GLN A 23 15.55 28.14 -18.03
CA GLN A 23 15.24 27.33 -19.21
C GLN A 23 13.92 26.59 -18.96
N GLN A 24 12.86 27.09 -19.56
CA GLN A 24 11.60 26.37 -19.72
C GLN A 24 11.81 25.23 -20.69
N ASN A 25 11.59 24.03 -20.21
CA ASN A 25 11.50 22.82 -21.03
C ASN A 25 10.06 22.75 -21.58
N PRO A 26 9.83 22.87 -22.90
CA PRO A 26 8.49 22.75 -23.47
C PRO A 26 8.24 21.29 -23.82
N GLY A 27 7.46 20.59 -23.02
CA GLY A 27 7.07 19.22 -23.36
C GLY A 27 6.33 18.48 -22.26
N ASP A 28 5.28 19.06 -21.72
CA ASP A 28 4.29 18.27 -21.01
C ASP A 28 2.89 18.72 -21.44
N SER A 29 2.38 17.96 -22.41
CA SER A 29 1.00 18.09 -22.86
C SER A 29 0.10 17.47 -21.82
N ALA A 30 -0.40 18.30 -20.90
CA ALA A 30 -1.45 17.94 -19.98
C ALA A 30 -2.69 17.47 -20.75
N GLN A 31 -2.90 16.16 -20.83
CA GLN A 31 -4.21 15.61 -21.16
C GLN A 31 -5.09 15.68 -19.93
N THR A 32 -5.94 16.67 -19.94
CA THR A 32 -7.07 16.81 -19.02
C THR A 32 -8.06 15.70 -19.30
N VAL A 33 -8.03 14.62 -18.51
CA VAL A 33 -9.14 13.68 -18.39
C VAL A 33 -9.88 14.00 -17.10
N GLY A 34 -11.09 14.49 -17.27
CA GLY A 34 -11.93 14.95 -16.20
C GLY A 34 -12.50 13.85 -15.32
N LYS A 35 -12.87 14.29 -14.11
CA LYS A 35 -13.74 13.70 -13.08
C LYS A 35 -13.12 12.70 -12.12
N GLY A 36 -12.90 13.22 -10.93
CA GLY A 36 -12.65 12.47 -9.71
C GLY A 36 -11.23 12.69 -9.20
N LYS A 37 -11.06 13.72 -8.37
CA LYS A 37 -9.82 13.92 -7.62
C LYS A 37 -9.74 12.83 -6.55
N VAL A 38 -9.26 11.65 -6.94
CA VAL A 38 -8.85 10.60 -6.01
C VAL A 38 -7.54 11.08 -5.43
N LEU A 39 -7.58 11.55 -4.21
CA LEU A 39 -6.35 11.75 -3.42
C LEU A 39 -5.95 10.35 -2.95
N ASP A 40 -5.19 9.62 -3.77
CA ASP A 40 -4.51 8.41 -3.35
C ASP A 40 -3.37 8.80 -2.41
N LEU A 41 -3.69 8.93 -1.14
CA LEU A 41 -2.67 8.99 -0.08
C LEU A 41 -2.20 7.56 0.18
N VAL A 42 -1.13 7.18 -0.50
CA VAL A 42 -0.44 5.92 -0.23
C VAL A 42 0.42 6.12 1.02
N PHE A 43 -0.05 5.66 2.15
CA PHE A 43 0.78 5.55 3.34
C PHE A 43 1.50 4.21 3.32
N ARG A 44 2.81 4.26 3.08
CA ARG A 44 3.69 3.15 3.37
C ARG A 44 4.04 3.22 4.85
N VAL A 45 3.61 2.24 5.63
CA VAL A 45 4.16 2.05 6.97
C VAL A 45 5.55 1.44 6.79
N GLU A 46 6.59 2.28 6.84
CA GLU A 46 7.96 1.81 6.90
C GLU A 46 8.20 1.25 8.30
N ASP A 47 8.46 -0.05 8.37
CA ASP A 47 8.96 -0.66 9.59
C ASP A 47 10.35 -0.07 9.89
N MET A 48 10.52 0.47 11.09
CA MET A 48 11.78 1.03 11.58
C MET A 48 12.86 -0.04 11.81
N GLY A 49 12.89 -1.06 10.99
CA GLY A 49 13.79 -2.21 11.07
C GLY A 49 14.18 -2.83 9.73
N GLY A 50 13.84 -2.21 8.60
CA GLY A 50 14.44 -2.54 7.29
C GLY A 50 14.13 -3.92 6.75
N LYS A 51 12.86 -4.37 6.67
CA LYS A 51 12.46 -5.49 5.80
C LYS A 51 11.00 -5.42 5.33
N VAL A 52 10.87 -5.32 4.02
CA VAL A 52 9.76 -5.71 3.14
C VAL A 52 8.36 -5.38 3.66
N GLN A 53 7.79 -4.39 3.06
CA GLN A 53 6.42 -3.95 3.27
C GLN A 53 5.43 -5.05 2.89
N SER A 54 4.89 -5.69 3.92
CA SER A 54 3.83 -6.69 3.80
C SER A 54 2.43 -6.07 3.85
N LEU A 55 2.33 -4.75 4.07
CA LEU A 55 1.10 -4.01 4.25
C LEU A 55 1.18 -2.67 3.51
N GLU A 56 0.24 -2.43 2.61
CA GLU A 56 0.07 -1.16 1.88
C GLU A 56 -1.32 -0.60 2.21
N ILE A 57 -1.40 0.69 2.60
CA ILE A 57 -2.66 1.36 2.90
C ILE A 57 -2.93 2.42 1.83
N LYS A 58 -4.09 2.33 1.19
CA LYS A 58 -4.61 3.30 0.23
C LYS A 58 -5.86 3.93 0.79
N GLU A 59 -5.88 5.25 0.90
CA GLU A 59 -7.02 5.99 1.43
C GLU A 59 -7.63 6.89 0.35
N SER A 60 -8.93 6.71 0.11
CA SER A 60 -9.73 7.55 -0.78
C SER A 60 -10.78 8.35 0.01
N ALA A 61 -11.59 9.14 -0.68
CA ALA A 61 -12.68 9.89 -0.04
C ALA A 61 -13.75 8.98 0.58
N THR A 62 -13.96 7.78 0.03
CA THR A 62 -15.07 6.88 0.39
C THR A 62 -14.63 5.59 1.07
N GLU A 63 -13.38 5.18 0.92
CA GLU A 63 -12.88 3.92 1.49
C GLU A 63 -11.41 4.00 1.90
N VAL A 64 -11.04 3.15 2.84
CA VAL A 64 -9.65 2.79 3.14
C VAL A 64 -9.44 1.35 2.70
N ARG A 65 -8.39 1.10 1.91
CA ARG A 65 -8.00 -0.23 1.46
C ARG A 65 -6.64 -0.57 2.03
N ILE A 66 -6.54 -1.75 2.61
CA ILE A 66 -5.29 -2.30 3.12
C ILE A 66 -4.97 -3.55 2.33
N ASP A 67 -3.86 -3.55 1.61
CA ASP A 67 -3.38 -4.69 0.83
C ASP A 67 -2.34 -5.46 1.65
N LEU A 68 -2.59 -6.73 1.90
CA LEU A 68 -1.72 -7.65 2.62
C LEU A 68 -1.17 -8.70 1.65
N ALA A 69 0.16 -8.78 1.51
CA ALA A 69 0.80 -9.80 0.68
C ALA A 69 0.54 -11.20 1.25
N ALA A 70 -0.04 -12.10 0.44
CA ALA A 70 -0.39 -13.44 0.91
C ALA A 70 0.85 -14.27 1.29
N ASP A 71 2.00 -14.05 0.64
CA ASP A 71 3.26 -14.76 0.91
C ASP A 71 3.87 -14.42 2.30
N VAL A 72 3.42 -13.31 2.88
CA VAL A 72 3.76 -12.95 4.27
C VAL A 72 2.82 -13.64 5.24
N LEU A 73 1.53 -13.73 4.88
CA LEU A 73 0.48 -14.24 5.74
C LEU A 73 0.44 -15.77 5.80
N PHE A 74 0.72 -16.45 4.69
CA PHE A 74 0.47 -17.87 4.50
C PHE A 74 1.66 -18.57 3.84
N ASP A 75 1.77 -19.87 4.08
CA ASP A 75 2.62 -20.75 3.26
C ASP A 75 2.01 -20.97 1.87
N PHE A 76 2.85 -21.51 0.97
CA PHE A 76 2.40 -21.89 -0.36
C PHE A 76 1.21 -22.85 -0.28
N ASP A 77 0.16 -22.52 -1.02
CA ASP A 77 -1.10 -23.29 -1.13
C ASP A 77 -1.83 -23.53 0.21
N LYS A 78 -1.56 -22.68 1.24
CA LYS A 78 -2.22 -22.78 2.55
C LYS A 78 -2.99 -21.50 2.89
N ALA A 79 -3.88 -21.63 3.88
CA ALA A 79 -4.66 -20.55 4.47
C ALA A 79 -4.42 -20.42 5.99
N ASP A 80 -3.49 -21.19 6.56
CA ASP A 80 -3.11 -21.07 7.96
C ASP A 80 -2.21 -19.84 8.14
N ILE A 81 -2.57 -18.95 9.06
CA ILE A 81 -1.81 -17.73 9.33
C ILE A 81 -0.48 -18.06 10.01
N LEU A 82 0.60 -17.62 9.41
CA LEU A 82 1.95 -17.82 9.91
C LEU A 82 2.22 -16.97 11.17
N PRO A 83 3.00 -17.49 12.13
CA PRO A 83 3.39 -16.70 13.31
C PRO A 83 4.05 -15.35 12.97
N LYS A 84 4.85 -15.31 11.91
CA LYS A 84 5.50 -14.06 11.42
C LYS A 84 4.52 -13.00 10.93
N ALA A 85 3.30 -13.39 10.54
CA ALA A 85 2.27 -12.48 10.04
C ALA A 85 1.52 -11.72 11.15
N GLN A 86 1.67 -12.14 12.41
CA GLN A 86 0.88 -11.58 13.51
C GLN A 86 1.10 -10.08 13.71
N SER A 87 2.33 -9.58 13.57
CA SER A 87 2.62 -8.15 13.69
C SER A 87 1.93 -7.34 12.57
N THR A 88 1.96 -7.83 11.34
CA THR A 88 1.31 -7.22 10.19
C THR A 88 -0.22 -7.20 10.35
N LEU A 89 -0.79 -8.32 10.77
CA LEU A 89 -2.23 -8.41 11.01
C LEU A 89 -2.69 -7.54 12.18
N LYS A 90 -1.87 -7.40 13.23
CA LYS A 90 -2.14 -6.48 14.34
C LYS A 90 -2.18 -5.02 13.86
N GLN A 91 -1.21 -4.59 13.05
CA GLN A 91 -1.21 -3.24 12.47
C GLN A 91 -2.46 -3.00 11.61
N ALA A 92 -2.83 -3.98 10.78
CA ALA A 92 -4.06 -3.89 9.99
C ALA A 92 -5.32 -3.81 10.90
N ALA A 93 -5.37 -4.59 11.97
CA ALA A 93 -6.48 -4.54 12.94
C ALA A 93 -6.58 -3.18 13.65
N ASP A 94 -5.45 -2.53 13.96
CA ASP A 94 -5.44 -1.20 14.55
C ASP A 94 -6.04 -0.16 13.61
N VAL A 95 -5.73 -0.22 12.31
CA VAL A 95 -6.36 0.63 11.28
C VAL A 95 -7.86 0.34 11.16
N VAL A 96 -8.25 -0.94 11.13
CA VAL A 96 -9.67 -1.35 11.11
C VAL A 96 -10.41 -0.77 12.31
N ARG A 97 -9.85 -0.90 13.51
CA ARG A 97 -10.42 -0.38 14.76
C ARG A 97 -10.62 1.13 14.74
N GLU A 98 -9.66 1.85 14.15
CA GLU A 98 -9.70 3.31 14.07
C GLU A 98 -10.67 3.81 12.99
N LYS A 99 -10.66 3.19 11.82
CA LYS A 99 -11.30 3.73 10.62
C LYS A 99 -12.68 3.15 10.32
N ALA A 100 -12.99 1.93 10.77
CA ALA A 100 -14.22 1.26 10.35
C ALA A 100 -15.46 1.84 11.06
N LYS A 101 -16.41 2.26 10.24
CA LYS A 101 -17.74 2.74 10.70
C LYS A 101 -18.88 1.84 10.27
N GLY A 102 -18.61 0.82 9.48
CA GLY A 102 -19.58 -0.12 8.92
C GLY A 102 -18.98 -1.49 8.72
N THR A 103 -19.49 -2.22 7.73
CA THR A 103 -19.00 -3.55 7.39
C THR A 103 -17.62 -3.48 6.74
N VAL A 104 -16.67 -4.19 7.32
CA VAL A 104 -15.32 -4.40 6.77
C VAL A 104 -15.35 -5.61 5.85
N ARG A 105 -14.94 -5.43 4.59
CA ARG A 105 -14.84 -6.53 3.62
C ARG A 105 -13.41 -7.05 3.56
N LEU A 106 -13.29 -8.37 3.56
CA LEU A 106 -12.03 -9.09 3.39
C LEU A 106 -12.08 -9.82 2.06
N GLU A 107 -11.23 -9.43 1.13
CA GLU A 107 -11.25 -9.92 -0.25
C GLU A 107 -9.96 -10.68 -0.54
N GLY A 108 -10.07 -12.01 -0.78
CA GLY A 108 -8.92 -12.86 -1.09
C GLY A 108 -8.69 -12.97 -2.59
N HIS A 109 -7.42 -12.98 -2.99
CA HIS A 109 -6.99 -13.06 -4.38
C HIS A 109 -5.82 -14.03 -4.54
N THR A 110 -5.72 -14.64 -5.73
CA THR A 110 -4.61 -15.50 -6.14
C THR A 110 -3.98 -14.96 -7.44
N ASP A 111 -2.85 -15.50 -7.82
CA ASP A 111 -2.37 -15.39 -9.19
C ASP A 111 -3.12 -16.37 -10.12
N ALA A 112 -2.73 -16.40 -11.40
CA ALA A 112 -3.38 -17.23 -12.42
C ALA A 112 -2.84 -18.67 -12.52
N ILE A 113 -2.03 -19.12 -11.57
CA ILE A 113 -1.54 -20.50 -11.55
C ILE A 113 -2.57 -21.41 -10.86
N GLY A 114 -2.85 -22.55 -11.45
CA GLY A 114 -3.82 -23.51 -10.96
C GLY A 114 -5.18 -23.40 -11.64
N SER A 115 -6.15 -24.19 -11.17
CA SER A 115 -7.52 -24.13 -11.69
C SER A 115 -8.32 -23.02 -11.02
N ASP A 116 -9.30 -22.48 -11.74
CA ASP A 116 -10.18 -21.42 -11.20
C ASP A 116 -10.91 -21.89 -9.93
N ALA A 117 -11.38 -23.14 -9.92
CA ALA A 117 -12.07 -23.70 -8.75
C ALA A 117 -11.15 -23.79 -7.51
N HIS A 118 -9.89 -24.20 -7.70
CA HIS A 118 -8.90 -24.24 -6.63
C HIS A 118 -8.59 -22.83 -6.13
N ASN A 119 -8.30 -21.90 -7.04
CA ASN A 119 -8.00 -20.51 -6.72
C ASN A 119 -9.16 -19.80 -6.01
N GLN A 120 -10.40 -20.06 -6.45
CA GLN A 120 -11.59 -19.54 -5.79
C GLN A 120 -11.66 -20.02 -4.34
N LYS A 121 -11.53 -21.31 -4.09
CA LYS A 121 -11.56 -21.89 -2.75
C LYS A 121 -10.42 -21.39 -1.86
N LEU A 122 -9.19 -21.37 -2.39
CA LEU A 122 -8.01 -20.92 -1.63
C LEU A 122 -8.14 -19.44 -1.21
N SER A 123 -8.58 -18.57 -2.12
CA SER A 123 -8.78 -17.16 -1.84
C SER A 123 -9.87 -16.92 -0.80
N GLU A 124 -10.94 -17.69 -0.83
CA GLU A 124 -12.03 -17.64 0.14
C GLU A 124 -11.55 -18.07 1.54
N GLN A 125 -10.81 -19.16 1.62
CA GLN A 125 -10.22 -19.66 2.87
C GLN A 125 -9.24 -18.64 3.48
N ARG A 126 -8.43 -17.98 2.67
CA ARG A 126 -7.49 -16.94 3.13
C ARG A 126 -8.21 -15.71 3.67
N ALA A 127 -9.25 -15.24 2.99
CA ALA A 127 -10.07 -14.14 3.48
C ALA A 127 -10.75 -14.47 4.81
N GLU A 128 -11.30 -15.70 4.93
CA GLU A 128 -11.93 -16.17 6.15
C GLU A 128 -10.93 -16.33 7.31
N ALA A 129 -9.71 -16.80 7.03
CA ALA A 129 -8.67 -16.93 8.04
C ALA A 129 -8.28 -15.56 8.66
N VAL A 130 -8.13 -14.52 7.83
CA VAL A 130 -7.86 -13.16 8.32
C VAL A 130 -9.04 -12.63 9.13
N LYS A 131 -10.28 -12.84 8.69
CA LYS A 131 -11.48 -12.47 9.45
C LYS A 131 -11.51 -13.15 10.82
N SER A 132 -11.32 -14.45 10.86
CA SER A 132 -11.30 -15.22 12.12
C SER A 132 -10.21 -14.70 13.05
N TRP A 133 -9.04 -14.40 12.51
CA TRP A 133 -7.92 -13.86 13.29
C TRP A 133 -8.29 -12.51 13.92
N PHE A 134 -8.90 -11.59 13.17
CA PHE A 134 -9.36 -10.30 13.72
C PHE A 134 -10.39 -10.45 14.83
N ILE A 135 -11.33 -11.37 14.67
CA ILE A 135 -12.36 -11.62 15.67
C ILE A 135 -11.80 -12.28 16.93
N GLU A 136 -10.96 -13.30 16.77
CA GLU A 136 -10.51 -14.17 17.86
C GLU A 136 -9.26 -13.64 18.56
N LYS A 137 -8.29 -13.11 17.82
CA LYS A 137 -7.00 -12.67 18.37
C LYS A 137 -6.98 -11.18 18.69
N GLU A 138 -7.62 -10.34 17.87
CA GLU A 138 -7.69 -8.90 18.12
C GLU A 138 -8.98 -8.45 18.81
N GLY A 139 -9.88 -9.36 19.07
CA GLY A 139 -11.09 -9.08 19.85
C GLY A 139 -12.11 -8.19 19.12
N LEU A 140 -12.07 -8.11 17.78
CA LEU A 140 -12.97 -7.25 17.00
C LEU A 140 -14.38 -7.86 16.81
N ARG A 141 -14.93 -8.47 17.86
CA ARG A 141 -16.22 -9.19 17.82
C ARG A 141 -17.41 -8.28 17.61
N ASN A 142 -17.29 -7.01 17.95
CA ASN A 142 -18.38 -6.02 17.81
C ASN A 142 -18.42 -5.36 16.43
N MET A 143 -17.54 -5.76 15.52
CA MET A 143 -17.47 -5.23 14.17
C MET A 143 -18.12 -6.20 13.19
N SER A 144 -18.72 -5.65 12.12
CA SER A 144 -19.30 -6.44 11.05
C SER A 144 -18.22 -6.74 10.00
N PHE A 145 -18.03 -8.03 9.69
CA PHE A 145 -17.07 -8.49 8.69
C PHE A 145 -17.78 -9.31 7.61
N ALA A 146 -17.38 -9.11 6.35
CA ALA A 146 -17.76 -9.95 5.24
C ALA A 146 -16.48 -10.44 4.52
N SER A 147 -16.35 -11.75 4.33
CA SER A 147 -15.23 -12.37 3.61
C SER A 147 -15.69 -12.85 2.24
N LYS A 148 -14.83 -12.70 1.22
CA LYS A 148 -15.07 -13.18 -0.13
C LYS A 148 -13.77 -13.54 -0.83
N GLY A 149 -13.73 -14.68 -1.54
CA GLY A 149 -12.68 -15.03 -2.47
C GLY A 149 -13.04 -14.56 -3.88
N TYR A 150 -12.03 -14.18 -4.62
CA TYR A 150 -12.11 -13.82 -6.04
C TYR A 150 -11.19 -14.67 -6.93
N GLY A 151 -10.42 -15.58 -6.34
CA GLY A 151 -9.44 -16.33 -7.09
C GLY A 151 -8.52 -15.42 -7.91
N ALA A 152 -8.29 -15.79 -9.16
CA ALA A 152 -7.48 -15.04 -10.10
C ALA A 152 -8.28 -13.99 -10.92
N SER A 153 -9.58 -13.80 -10.65
CA SER A 153 -10.47 -12.99 -11.51
C SER A 153 -10.24 -11.46 -11.41
N ARG A 154 -9.52 -11.00 -10.38
CA ARG A 154 -9.25 -9.56 -10.15
C ARG A 154 -7.76 -9.29 -9.98
N PRO A 155 -6.95 -9.43 -11.04
CA PRO A 155 -5.52 -9.14 -10.99
C PRO A 155 -5.28 -7.62 -10.86
N VAL A 156 -4.27 -7.24 -10.08
CA VAL A 156 -3.75 -5.86 -9.96
C VAL A 156 -2.47 -5.65 -10.75
N ALA A 157 -1.86 -6.74 -11.23
CA ALA A 157 -0.70 -6.72 -12.10
C ALA A 157 -0.82 -7.85 -13.14
N PRO A 158 -0.12 -7.76 -14.28
CA PRO A 158 -0.07 -8.84 -15.25
C PRO A 158 0.51 -10.13 -14.64
N ASN A 159 -0.06 -11.29 -15.00
CA ASN A 159 0.52 -12.58 -14.64
C ASN A 159 1.60 -13.04 -15.64
N LYS A 160 1.69 -12.36 -16.78
CA LYS A 160 2.67 -12.60 -17.86
C LYS A 160 3.22 -11.28 -18.36
N LYS A 161 4.47 -11.29 -18.79
CA LYS A 161 5.12 -10.15 -19.44
C LYS A 161 4.54 -9.92 -20.84
N PRO A 162 4.81 -8.76 -21.47
CA PRO A 162 4.32 -8.46 -22.83
C PRO A 162 4.76 -9.48 -23.89
N ASP A 163 5.89 -10.14 -23.71
CA ASP A 163 6.42 -11.18 -24.59
C ASP A 163 5.76 -12.56 -24.37
N GLY A 164 4.81 -12.67 -23.44
CA GLY A 164 4.09 -13.90 -23.07
C GLY A 164 4.81 -14.77 -22.05
N SER A 165 6.04 -14.43 -21.67
CA SER A 165 6.77 -15.13 -20.60
C SER A 165 6.15 -14.89 -19.23
N ASP A 166 6.52 -15.73 -18.27
CA ASP A 166 6.05 -15.62 -16.90
C ASP A 166 6.47 -14.30 -16.23
N ASP A 167 5.55 -13.70 -15.44
CA ASP A 167 5.82 -12.53 -14.62
C ASP A 167 5.65 -12.86 -13.12
N PRO A 168 6.72 -13.35 -12.47
CA PRO A 168 6.67 -13.69 -11.04
C PRO A 168 6.32 -12.51 -10.14
N ASP A 169 6.80 -11.30 -10.47
CA ASP A 169 6.58 -10.08 -9.69
C ASP A 169 5.11 -9.63 -9.79
N GLY A 170 4.54 -9.72 -11.00
CA GLY A 170 3.12 -9.44 -11.21
C GLY A 170 2.25 -10.44 -10.48
N ARG A 171 2.58 -11.75 -10.54
CA ARG A 171 1.86 -12.77 -9.77
C ARG A 171 1.97 -12.56 -8.27
N GLN A 172 3.14 -12.16 -7.76
CA GLN A 172 3.30 -11.87 -6.33
C GLN A 172 2.33 -10.78 -5.86
N LYS A 173 2.16 -9.70 -6.64
CA LYS A 173 1.19 -8.64 -6.35
C LYS A 173 -0.25 -9.12 -6.38
N ASN A 174 -0.55 -10.10 -7.24
CA ASN A 174 -1.89 -10.67 -7.35
C ASN A 174 -2.25 -11.56 -6.14
N ARG A 175 -1.27 -12.24 -5.53
CA ARG A 175 -1.46 -13.03 -4.32
C ARG A 175 -1.57 -12.13 -3.10
N ARG A 176 -2.77 -11.71 -2.75
CA ARG A 176 -3.03 -10.76 -1.66
C ARG A 176 -4.36 -11.01 -0.95
N VAL A 177 -4.49 -10.44 0.23
CA VAL A 177 -5.78 -10.22 0.89
C VAL A 177 -5.99 -8.71 1.04
N GLU A 178 -7.10 -8.21 0.54
CA GLU A 178 -7.50 -6.82 0.67
C GLU A 178 -8.50 -6.67 1.82
N ILE A 179 -8.29 -5.66 2.67
CA ILE A 179 -9.25 -5.23 3.69
C ILE A 179 -9.82 -3.91 3.23
N VAL A 180 -11.11 -3.88 2.97
CA VAL A 180 -11.81 -2.70 2.43
C VAL A 180 -12.76 -2.16 3.48
N ILE A 181 -12.51 -0.94 3.93
CA ILE A 181 -13.25 -0.23 4.98
C ILE A 181 -14.00 0.91 4.31
N SER A 182 -15.34 0.90 4.36
CA SER A 182 -16.17 2.04 3.94
C SER A 182 -16.16 3.13 5.01
N LYS A 183 -16.03 4.39 4.59
CA LYS A 183 -16.04 5.58 5.46
C LYS A 183 -17.45 6.09 5.72
#